data_473c93f792a512076d6421060dfff90b
#
_entry.id   473c93f792a512076d6421060dfff90b
#
_cell.length_a   1.000
_cell.length_b   1.000
_cell.length_c   1.000
_cell.angle_alpha   90.00
_cell.angle_beta   90.00
_cell.angle_gamma   90.00
#
_symmetry.space_group_name_H-M   'P 1'
#
loop_
_entity.id
_entity.type
_entity.pdbx_description
1 polymer ?
#
loop_
_entity_poly.entity_id
_entity_poly.type
_entity_poly.pdbx_seq_one_letter_code
_entity_poly.pdbx_strand_id
1 'polypeptide(L)'
;MSVVRLNRREVEASVETLQPLPQMVSQLMEMVESETATIEQMESLINADPVLCGKILQVANSAYYGLARQVSSIRGALMLLGVHAIRGIALSVAMVSALRVGRAVCEAEQRLWRHAFLCAGYAQGIAQASRWGLHVAEDAYIAGLLHDIGSLLLLTRFPAQYRPLLELADQAPEQFLERELHTFGCDHADLGAMIADHWRLPERIVQAIAHHHAPFLPEGDHRLLVAAVMQADAWDSELFSTASDELNSAMRLSDEATASIRQRVEGSLESLCQVLFA
;
A
#
# COMPACT_ATOMS: atom_id res chain seq x y z
N MET A 1 7.07 -28.43 -14.28
CA MET A 1 8.45 -28.13 -13.86
C MET A 1 8.50 -28.17 -12.34
N SER A 2 9.51 -28.81 -11.72
CA SER A 2 9.66 -28.82 -10.26
C SER A 2 10.06 -27.41 -9.83
N VAL A 3 9.20 -26.72 -9.11
CA VAL A 3 9.51 -25.41 -8.50
C VAL A 3 10.57 -25.66 -7.44
N VAL A 4 11.72 -25.04 -7.53
CA VAL A 4 12.80 -25.13 -6.54
C VAL A 4 12.31 -24.47 -5.26
N ARG A 5 12.19 -25.22 -4.19
CA ARG A 5 11.84 -24.72 -2.87
C ARG A 5 12.98 -23.87 -2.33
N LEU A 6 12.70 -22.66 -1.94
CA LEU A 6 13.64 -21.75 -1.26
C LEU A 6 13.59 -21.97 0.26
N ASN A 7 14.69 -21.61 0.93
CA ASN A 7 14.72 -21.63 2.38
C ASN A 7 14.16 -20.31 2.90
N ARG A 8 13.26 -20.35 3.88
CA ARG A 8 12.70 -19.15 4.55
C ARG A 8 13.79 -18.14 4.93
N ARG A 9 14.95 -18.59 5.42
CA ARG A 9 16.07 -17.70 5.77
C ARG A 9 16.62 -16.93 4.57
N GLU A 10 16.61 -17.50 3.36
CA GLU A 10 17.06 -16.80 2.14
C GLU A 10 16.07 -15.71 1.76
N VAL A 11 14.78 -15.96 1.96
CA VAL A 11 13.71 -14.99 1.72
C VAL A 11 13.78 -13.84 2.74
N GLU A 12 13.90 -14.16 4.03
CA GLU A 12 14.07 -13.20 5.12
C GLU A 12 15.34 -12.33 4.93
N ALA A 13 16.47 -12.92 4.52
CA ALA A 13 17.70 -12.19 4.21
C ALA A 13 17.50 -11.18 3.05
N SER A 14 16.54 -11.42 2.15
CA SER A 14 16.23 -10.46 1.09
C SER A 14 15.59 -9.16 1.63
N VAL A 15 14.91 -9.21 2.77
CA VAL A 15 14.38 -8.03 3.47
C VAL A 15 15.52 -7.22 4.08
N GLU A 16 16.49 -7.88 4.70
CA GLU A 16 17.65 -7.20 5.31
C GLU A 16 18.49 -6.44 4.28
N THR A 17 18.46 -6.89 3.00
CA THR A 17 19.17 -6.22 1.90
C THR A 17 18.37 -5.12 1.21
N LEU A 18 17.11 -4.90 1.62
CA LEU A 18 16.34 -3.76 1.12
C LEU A 18 16.97 -2.45 1.60
N GLN A 19 16.97 -1.49 0.70
CA GLN A 19 17.35 -0.14 1.09
C GLN A 19 16.36 0.40 2.12
N PRO A 20 16.83 1.06 3.17
CA PRO A 20 15.93 1.78 4.08
C PRO A 20 15.13 2.81 3.31
N LEU A 21 13.97 3.20 3.84
CA LEU A 21 13.25 4.34 3.29
C LEU A 21 14.17 5.57 3.24
N PRO A 22 14.07 6.41 2.20
CA PRO A 22 14.80 7.66 2.17
C PRO A 22 14.63 8.42 3.49
N GLN A 23 15.72 8.95 4.04
CA GLN A 23 15.72 9.61 5.35
C GLN A 23 14.60 10.65 5.47
N MET A 24 14.35 11.40 4.41
CA MET A 24 13.28 12.39 4.37
C MET A 24 11.89 11.75 4.60
N VAL A 25 11.63 10.59 3.99
CA VAL A 25 10.33 9.89 4.15
C VAL A 25 10.18 9.37 5.58
N SER A 26 11.24 8.77 6.14
CA SER A 26 11.23 8.31 7.54
C SER A 26 10.98 9.48 8.51
N GLN A 27 11.66 10.61 8.31
CA GLN A 27 11.44 11.81 9.10
C GLN A 27 10.02 12.38 8.95
N LEU A 28 9.48 12.39 7.74
CA LEU A 28 8.10 12.82 7.49
C LEU A 28 7.08 11.91 8.21
N MET A 29 7.33 10.60 8.22
CA MET A 29 6.50 9.64 8.97
C MET A 29 6.51 9.96 10.47
N GLU A 30 7.70 10.13 11.06
CA GLU A 30 7.86 10.47 12.48
C GLU A 30 7.21 11.82 12.83
N MET A 31 7.35 12.84 11.98
CA MET A 31 6.76 14.15 12.18
C MET A 31 5.23 14.11 12.20
N VAL A 32 4.63 13.29 11.34
CA VAL A 32 3.16 13.13 11.30
C VAL A 32 2.66 12.35 12.53
N GLU A 33 3.37 11.28 12.94
CA GLU A 33 3.02 10.50 14.14
C GLU A 33 3.11 11.32 15.43
N SER A 34 4.09 12.21 15.54
CA SER A 34 4.28 13.03 16.74
C SER A 34 3.25 14.15 16.91
N GLU A 35 2.47 14.44 15.87
CA GLU A 35 1.49 15.56 15.81
C GLU A 35 2.05 16.93 16.19
N THR A 36 3.38 17.05 16.27
CA THR A 36 4.05 18.27 16.74
C THR A 36 4.64 19.11 15.62
N ALA A 37 4.68 18.57 14.41
CA ALA A 37 5.32 19.22 13.28
C ALA A 37 4.46 20.31 12.66
N THR A 38 5.07 21.44 12.35
CA THR A 38 4.42 22.51 11.62
C THR A 38 4.50 22.29 10.10
N ILE A 39 3.60 22.93 9.35
CA ILE A 39 3.63 22.92 7.88
C ILE A 39 4.98 23.43 7.36
N GLU A 40 5.58 24.43 8.01
CA GLU A 40 6.88 24.99 7.65
C GLU A 40 8.02 23.97 7.78
N GLN A 41 7.99 23.17 8.84
CA GLN A 41 8.99 22.12 9.05
C GLN A 41 8.87 21.01 8.01
N MET A 42 7.64 20.58 7.70
CA MET A 42 7.39 19.56 6.67
C MET A 42 7.76 20.07 5.28
N GLU A 43 7.39 21.32 4.94
CA GLU A 43 7.77 21.97 3.70
C GLU A 43 9.30 22.02 3.53
N SER A 44 10.01 22.44 4.58
CA SER A 44 11.47 22.52 4.58
C SER A 44 12.11 21.15 4.38
N LEU A 45 11.58 20.13 5.05
CA LEU A 45 12.06 18.76 4.94
C LEU A 45 11.89 18.22 3.51
N ILE A 46 10.73 18.39 2.90
CA ILE A 46 10.44 17.87 1.56
C ILE A 46 11.22 18.63 0.48
N ASN A 47 11.36 19.96 0.62
CA ASN A 47 12.11 20.79 -0.32
C ASN A 47 13.63 20.53 -0.29
N ALA A 48 14.16 19.83 0.73
CA ALA A 48 15.55 19.43 0.76
C ALA A 48 15.91 18.36 -0.29
N ASP A 49 14.92 17.62 -0.83
CA ASP A 49 15.10 16.68 -1.94
C ASP A 49 14.30 17.13 -3.17
N PRO A 50 14.94 17.81 -4.14
CA PRO A 50 14.26 18.34 -5.33
C PRO A 50 13.61 17.27 -6.21
N VAL A 51 14.17 16.05 -6.25
CA VAL A 51 13.65 14.95 -7.08
C VAL A 51 12.34 14.44 -6.47
N LEU A 52 12.35 14.17 -5.18
CA LEU A 52 11.19 13.71 -4.45
C LEU A 52 10.12 14.80 -4.36
N CYS A 53 10.51 16.06 -4.15
CA CYS A 53 9.63 17.22 -4.20
C CYS A 53 8.87 17.30 -5.56
N GLY A 54 9.60 17.18 -6.67
CA GLY A 54 9.00 17.18 -8.01
C GLY A 54 8.01 16.04 -8.22
N LYS A 55 8.35 14.82 -7.80
CA LYS A 55 7.46 13.66 -7.87
C LYS A 55 6.22 13.81 -6.97
N ILE A 56 6.38 14.31 -5.75
CA ILE A 56 5.23 14.60 -4.85
C ILE A 56 4.28 15.59 -5.51
N LEU A 57 4.79 16.68 -6.10
CA LEU A 57 3.95 17.66 -6.80
C LEU A 57 3.26 17.08 -8.05
N GLN A 58 3.93 16.21 -8.80
CA GLN A 58 3.31 15.51 -9.94
C GLN A 58 2.15 14.61 -9.48
N VAL A 59 2.35 13.81 -8.43
CA VAL A 59 1.30 12.94 -7.89
C VAL A 59 0.16 13.77 -7.29
N ALA A 60 0.45 14.82 -6.53
CA ALA A 60 -0.54 15.72 -5.95
C ALA A 60 -1.43 16.37 -7.03
N ASN A 61 -0.87 16.68 -8.20
CA ASN A 61 -1.58 17.24 -9.34
C ASN A 61 -2.26 16.20 -10.25
N SER A 62 -2.16 14.92 -9.95
CA SER A 62 -2.83 13.87 -10.71
C SER A 62 -4.35 13.93 -10.53
N ALA A 63 -5.10 13.33 -11.46
CA ALA A 63 -6.56 13.25 -11.37
C ALA A 63 -7.02 12.48 -10.11
N TYR A 64 -6.15 11.65 -9.52
CA TYR A 64 -6.43 10.93 -8.29
C TYR A 64 -6.81 11.85 -7.12
N TYR A 65 -6.11 12.98 -6.96
CA TYR A 65 -6.40 13.96 -5.91
C TYR A 65 -7.45 14.99 -6.31
N GLY A 66 -7.80 15.10 -7.59
CA GLY A 66 -8.93 15.89 -8.09
C GLY A 66 -8.88 17.38 -7.74
N LEU A 67 -7.67 17.97 -7.64
CA LEU A 67 -7.53 19.37 -7.28
C LEU A 67 -8.14 20.27 -8.36
N ALA A 68 -8.98 21.22 -7.95
CA ALA A 68 -9.60 22.19 -8.86
C ALA A 68 -8.59 23.10 -9.60
N ARG A 69 -7.38 23.24 -9.03
CA ARG A 69 -6.25 23.96 -9.63
C ARG A 69 -4.94 23.27 -9.27
N GLN A 70 -3.98 23.35 -10.18
CA GLN A 70 -2.64 22.81 -9.95
C GLN A 70 -1.93 23.52 -8.80
N VAL A 71 -1.20 22.72 -8.02
CA VAL A 71 -0.28 23.21 -6.98
C VAL A 71 1.15 23.23 -7.52
N SER A 72 1.87 24.31 -7.26
CA SER A 72 3.26 24.52 -7.71
C SER A 72 4.26 24.54 -6.57
N SER A 73 3.81 24.31 -5.33
CA SER A 73 4.66 24.31 -4.14
C SER A 73 4.21 23.25 -3.14
N ILE A 74 5.16 22.74 -2.36
CA ILE A 74 4.88 21.78 -1.27
C ILE A 74 3.95 22.41 -0.22
N ARG A 75 4.14 23.70 0.14
CA ARG A 75 3.22 24.42 1.02
C ARG A 75 1.79 24.40 0.48
N GLY A 76 1.61 24.68 -0.82
CA GLY A 76 0.30 24.65 -1.46
C GLY A 76 -0.32 23.24 -1.42
N ALA A 77 0.46 22.21 -1.65
CA ALA A 77 0.01 20.82 -1.56
C ALA A 77 -0.37 20.44 -0.13
N LEU A 78 0.46 20.78 0.88
CA LEU A 78 0.16 20.57 2.30
C LEU A 78 -1.12 21.30 2.76
N MET A 79 -1.34 22.52 2.28
CA MET A 79 -2.54 23.32 2.61
C MET A 79 -3.82 22.77 2.00
N LEU A 80 -3.76 22.16 0.81
CA LEU A 80 -4.94 21.67 0.07
C LEU A 80 -5.25 20.20 0.35
N LEU A 81 -4.23 19.35 0.44
CA LEU A 81 -4.37 17.91 0.63
C LEU A 81 -4.21 17.48 2.09
N GLY A 82 -3.54 18.30 2.89
CA GLY A 82 -3.17 17.96 4.27
C GLY A 82 -1.87 17.16 4.37
N VAL A 83 -1.36 17.10 5.60
CA VAL A 83 -0.07 16.46 5.90
C VAL A 83 -0.10 14.95 5.68
N HIS A 84 -1.19 14.30 6.01
CA HIS A 84 -1.35 12.86 5.88
C HIS A 84 -1.35 12.40 4.41
N ALA A 85 -2.05 13.11 3.53
CA ALA A 85 -2.04 12.79 2.09
C ALA A 85 -0.63 12.95 1.51
N ILE A 86 0.09 14.01 1.89
CA ILE A 86 1.49 14.22 1.44
C ILE A 86 2.41 13.12 1.98
N ARG A 87 2.20 12.63 3.21
CA ARG A 87 2.89 11.45 3.76
C ARG A 87 2.67 10.22 2.88
N GLY A 88 1.42 9.91 2.55
CA GLY A 88 1.07 8.78 1.68
C GLY A 88 1.70 8.89 0.29
N ILE A 89 1.67 10.07 -0.33
CA ILE A 89 2.34 10.34 -1.61
C ILE A 89 3.85 10.12 -1.51
N ALA A 90 4.50 10.68 -0.49
CA ALA A 90 5.93 10.55 -0.31
C ALA A 90 6.36 9.08 -0.15
N LEU A 91 5.58 8.31 0.63
CA LEU A 91 5.80 6.89 0.80
C LEU A 91 5.61 6.12 -0.51
N SER A 92 4.54 6.39 -1.27
CA SER A 92 4.28 5.76 -2.58
C SER A 92 5.47 5.96 -3.54
N VAL A 93 5.97 7.20 -3.64
CA VAL A 93 7.13 7.54 -4.47
C VAL A 93 8.39 6.82 -4.01
N ALA A 94 8.63 6.77 -2.71
CA ALA A 94 9.80 6.12 -2.13
C ALA A 94 9.79 4.60 -2.37
N MET A 95 8.64 3.96 -2.21
CA MET A 95 8.47 2.53 -2.43
C MET A 95 8.72 2.13 -3.87
N VAL A 96 8.07 2.82 -4.81
CA VAL A 96 8.30 2.59 -6.25
C VAL A 96 9.79 2.74 -6.57
N SER A 97 10.46 3.74 -5.99
CA SER A 97 11.89 3.96 -6.20
C SER A 97 12.76 2.86 -5.58
N ALA A 98 12.44 2.40 -4.35
CA ALA A 98 13.21 1.38 -3.63
C ALA A 98 13.15 -0.01 -4.30
N LEU A 99 12.01 -0.36 -4.89
CA LEU A 99 11.80 -1.66 -5.52
C LEU A 99 12.18 -1.69 -7.02
N ARG A 100 12.28 -0.52 -7.68
CA ARG A 100 12.58 -0.38 -9.12
C ARG A 100 14.05 -0.34 -9.47
N VAL A 101 14.95 -0.89 -8.73
CA VAL A 101 16.41 -0.75 -8.95
C VAL A 101 16.83 -0.98 -10.43
N GLY A 102 16.80 0.11 -11.22
CA GLY A 102 17.47 0.20 -12.54
C GLY A 102 16.93 -0.67 -13.69
N ARG A 103 15.72 -1.25 -13.56
CA ARG A 103 15.10 -2.13 -14.56
C ARG A 103 13.74 -1.65 -15.04
N ALA A 104 13.34 -2.06 -16.24
CA ALA A 104 11.99 -1.84 -16.73
C ALA A 104 10.98 -2.67 -15.92
N VAL A 105 9.83 -2.08 -15.63
CA VAL A 105 8.71 -2.73 -14.93
C VAL A 105 8.07 -3.76 -15.86
N CYS A 106 7.96 -5.00 -15.41
CA CYS A 106 7.26 -6.03 -16.20
C CYS A 106 5.75 -5.94 -15.98
N GLU A 107 4.96 -6.56 -16.85
CA GLU A 107 3.51 -6.56 -16.79
C GLU A 107 2.96 -7.07 -15.45
N ALA A 108 3.51 -8.16 -14.92
CA ALA A 108 3.10 -8.68 -13.61
C ALA A 108 3.35 -7.68 -12.47
N GLU A 109 4.47 -6.95 -12.51
CA GLU A 109 4.78 -5.90 -11.55
C GLU A 109 3.81 -4.70 -11.70
N GLN A 110 3.46 -4.33 -12.93
CA GLN A 110 2.46 -3.27 -13.17
C GLN A 110 1.09 -3.66 -12.59
N ARG A 111 0.68 -4.93 -12.74
CA ARG A 111 -0.56 -5.44 -12.14
C ARG A 111 -0.55 -5.34 -10.62
N LEU A 112 0.53 -5.79 -9.97
CA LEU A 112 0.66 -5.69 -8.50
C LEU A 112 0.63 -4.23 -8.01
N TRP A 113 1.32 -3.32 -8.69
CA TRP A 113 1.26 -1.89 -8.35
C TRP A 113 -0.15 -1.31 -8.56
N ARG A 114 -0.80 -1.67 -9.67
CA ARG A 114 -2.17 -1.22 -9.93
C ARG A 114 -3.10 -1.68 -8.82
N HIS A 115 -3.03 -2.95 -8.42
CA HIS A 115 -3.76 -3.52 -7.30
C HIS A 115 -3.47 -2.77 -5.99
N ALA A 116 -2.21 -2.55 -5.65
CA ALA A 116 -1.82 -1.81 -4.44
C ALA A 116 -2.42 -0.40 -4.38
N PHE A 117 -2.45 0.33 -5.51
CA PHE A 117 -3.06 1.67 -5.55
C PHE A 117 -4.59 1.63 -5.47
N LEU A 118 -5.25 0.63 -6.05
CA LEU A 118 -6.69 0.41 -5.88
C LEU A 118 -7.01 0.14 -4.42
N CYS A 119 -6.32 -0.81 -3.80
CA CYS A 119 -6.53 -1.16 -2.39
C CYS A 119 -6.25 0.02 -1.46
N ALA A 120 -5.21 0.83 -1.73
CA ALA A 120 -4.97 2.07 -0.98
C ALA A 120 -6.17 3.02 -1.02
N GLY A 121 -6.67 3.31 -2.22
CA GLY A 121 -7.82 4.20 -2.40
C GLY A 121 -9.11 3.65 -1.83
N TYR A 122 -9.36 2.36 -1.98
CA TYR A 122 -10.52 1.69 -1.42
C TYR A 122 -10.49 1.67 0.10
N ALA A 123 -9.38 1.24 0.72
CA ALA A 123 -9.24 1.20 2.17
C ALA A 123 -9.43 2.59 2.80
N GLN A 124 -8.84 3.62 2.21
CA GLN A 124 -9.06 5.01 2.62
C GLN A 124 -10.52 5.42 2.48
N GLY A 125 -11.15 5.14 1.34
CA GLY A 125 -12.55 5.46 1.08
C GLY A 125 -13.50 4.77 2.06
N ILE A 126 -13.24 3.50 2.38
CA ILE A 126 -13.97 2.71 3.37
C ILE A 126 -13.88 3.39 4.74
N ALA A 127 -12.67 3.71 5.22
CA ALA A 127 -12.46 4.34 6.51
C ALA A 127 -13.14 5.72 6.62
N GLN A 128 -13.09 6.52 5.54
CA GLN A 128 -13.77 7.83 5.45
C GLN A 128 -15.29 7.69 5.51
N ALA A 129 -15.87 6.80 4.70
CA ALA A 129 -17.31 6.58 4.65
C ALA A 129 -17.85 5.99 5.96
N SER A 130 -17.06 5.14 6.62
CA SER A 130 -17.36 4.56 7.93
C SER A 130 -17.15 5.53 9.09
N ARG A 131 -16.61 6.73 8.83
CA ARG A 131 -16.37 7.79 9.83
C ARG A 131 -15.45 7.36 10.98
N TRP A 132 -14.44 6.54 10.69
CA TRP A 132 -13.49 6.06 11.71
C TRP A 132 -12.44 7.11 12.15
N GLY A 133 -12.49 8.30 11.56
CA GLY A 133 -11.57 9.39 11.80
C GLY A 133 -10.49 9.52 10.74
N LEU A 134 -9.92 10.72 10.63
CA LEU A 134 -8.97 11.05 9.56
C LEU A 134 -7.69 10.22 9.66
N HIS A 135 -7.15 10.03 10.87
CA HIS A 135 -5.93 9.24 11.07
C HIS A 135 -6.10 7.79 10.60
N VAL A 136 -7.23 7.16 10.91
CA VAL A 136 -7.51 5.78 10.46
C VAL A 136 -7.62 5.71 8.94
N ALA A 137 -8.24 6.70 8.31
CA ALA A 137 -8.37 6.75 6.86
C ALA A 137 -7.02 6.88 6.15
N GLU A 138 -6.11 7.69 6.72
CA GLU A 138 -4.77 7.87 6.15
C GLU A 138 -3.88 6.64 6.37
N ASP A 139 -3.97 6.00 7.53
CA ASP A 139 -3.29 4.74 7.78
C ASP A 139 -3.85 3.61 6.90
N ALA A 140 -5.17 3.62 6.62
CA ALA A 140 -5.79 2.69 5.71
C ALA A 140 -5.25 2.83 4.28
N TYR A 141 -4.99 4.07 3.82
CA TYR A 141 -4.30 4.30 2.56
C TYR A 141 -2.93 3.63 2.53
N ILE A 142 -2.11 3.87 3.57
CA ILE A 142 -0.75 3.31 3.66
C ILE A 142 -0.78 1.79 3.77
N ALA A 143 -1.63 1.24 4.62
CA ALA A 143 -1.75 -0.19 4.79
C ALA A 143 -2.25 -0.88 3.51
N GLY A 144 -3.24 -0.31 2.82
CA GLY A 144 -3.72 -0.80 1.54
C GLY A 144 -2.67 -0.71 0.43
N LEU A 145 -1.82 0.33 0.44
CA LEU A 145 -0.71 0.46 -0.50
C LEU A 145 0.37 -0.60 -0.29
N LEU A 146 0.58 -1.02 0.95
CA LEU A 146 1.68 -1.89 1.37
C LEU A 146 1.28 -3.35 1.55
N HIS A 147 -0.03 -3.68 1.59
CA HIS A 147 -0.46 -5.03 1.97
C HIS A 147 0.23 -6.13 1.17
N ASP A 148 0.45 -5.88 -0.11
CA ASP A 148 1.08 -6.81 -1.07
C ASP A 148 2.55 -6.52 -1.37
N ILE A 149 3.25 -5.74 -0.53
CA ILE A 149 4.66 -5.41 -0.78
C ILE A 149 5.56 -6.64 -0.75
N GLY A 150 5.17 -7.68 -0.01
CA GLY A 150 5.82 -8.99 -0.02
C GLY A 150 5.79 -9.64 -1.40
N SER A 151 4.65 -9.60 -2.10
CA SER A 151 4.48 -10.06 -3.47
C SER A 151 5.41 -9.33 -4.45
N LEU A 152 5.54 -8.01 -4.31
CA LEU A 152 6.47 -7.20 -5.10
C LEU A 152 7.93 -7.59 -4.84
N LEU A 153 8.31 -7.84 -3.58
CA LEU A 153 9.66 -8.31 -3.25
C LEU A 153 9.93 -9.69 -3.83
N LEU A 154 9.00 -10.65 -3.66
CA LEU A 154 9.13 -12.00 -4.21
C LEU A 154 9.26 -11.98 -5.74
N LEU A 155 8.44 -11.18 -6.43
CA LEU A 155 8.52 -11.03 -7.88
C LEU A 155 9.85 -10.43 -8.34
N THR A 156 10.41 -9.50 -7.58
CA THR A 156 11.67 -8.83 -7.94
C THR A 156 12.89 -9.66 -7.63
N ARG A 157 12.91 -10.38 -6.51
CA ARG A 157 14.06 -11.17 -6.05
C ARG A 157 14.07 -12.59 -6.56
N PHE A 158 12.89 -13.19 -6.71
CA PHE A 158 12.72 -14.60 -7.07
C PHE A 158 11.74 -14.79 -8.25
N PRO A 159 11.92 -14.07 -9.37
CA PRO A 159 10.95 -14.06 -10.48
C PRO A 159 10.68 -15.43 -11.10
N ALA A 160 11.69 -16.31 -11.11
CA ALA A 160 11.55 -17.66 -11.68
C ALA A 160 10.59 -18.53 -10.87
N GLN A 161 10.53 -18.35 -9.56
CA GLN A 161 9.65 -19.07 -8.64
C GLN A 161 8.30 -18.39 -8.49
N TYR A 162 8.26 -17.04 -8.49
CA TYR A 162 7.05 -16.31 -8.13
C TYR A 162 6.08 -16.09 -9.30
N ARG A 163 6.58 -15.86 -10.53
CA ARG A 163 5.70 -15.68 -11.70
C ARG A 163 4.70 -16.82 -11.91
N PRO A 164 5.12 -18.11 -11.82
CA PRO A 164 4.17 -19.21 -11.94
C PRO A 164 3.09 -19.24 -10.85
N LEU A 165 3.39 -18.69 -9.65
CA LEU A 165 2.42 -18.59 -8.56
C LEU A 165 1.41 -17.47 -8.81
N LEU A 166 1.82 -16.33 -9.38
CA LEU A 166 0.90 -15.28 -9.79
C LEU A 166 -0.08 -15.76 -10.89
N GLU A 167 0.39 -16.59 -11.81
CA GLU A 167 -0.49 -17.23 -12.82
C GLU A 167 -1.47 -18.23 -12.17
N LEU A 168 -1.05 -18.90 -11.10
CA LEU A 168 -1.92 -19.78 -10.32
C LEU A 168 -2.96 -18.97 -9.53
N ALA A 169 -2.60 -17.82 -9.00
CA ALA A 169 -3.53 -16.93 -8.30
C ALA A 169 -4.75 -16.57 -9.16
N ASP A 170 -4.53 -16.33 -10.45
CA ASP A 170 -5.61 -16.05 -11.41
C ASP A 170 -6.51 -17.29 -11.70
N GLN A 171 -6.04 -18.53 -11.44
CA GLN A 171 -6.72 -19.77 -11.82
C GLN A 171 -7.29 -20.55 -10.63
N ALA A 172 -6.59 -20.53 -9.50
CA ALA A 172 -6.91 -21.29 -8.29
C ALA A 172 -6.49 -20.49 -7.04
N PRO A 173 -7.18 -19.37 -6.80
CA PRO A 173 -6.84 -18.43 -5.74
C PRO A 173 -6.78 -19.05 -4.34
N GLU A 174 -7.63 -20.00 -4.06
CA GLU A 174 -7.67 -20.73 -2.80
C GLU A 174 -6.39 -21.51 -2.49
N GLN A 175 -5.54 -21.79 -3.49
CA GLN A 175 -4.28 -22.51 -3.33
C GLN A 175 -3.06 -21.56 -3.25
N PHE A 176 -3.26 -20.28 -3.52
CA PHE A 176 -2.15 -19.34 -3.70
C PHE A 176 -1.27 -19.21 -2.45
N LEU A 177 -1.87 -18.91 -1.31
CA LEU A 177 -1.14 -18.78 -0.04
C LEU A 177 -0.43 -20.08 0.38
N GLU A 178 -1.08 -21.23 0.22
CA GLU A 178 -0.47 -22.52 0.50
C GLU A 178 0.77 -22.76 -0.38
N ARG A 179 0.70 -22.37 -1.64
CA ARG A 179 1.82 -22.50 -2.59
C ARG A 179 2.97 -21.54 -2.26
N GLU A 180 2.68 -20.35 -1.80
CA GLU A 180 3.71 -19.44 -1.30
C GLU A 180 4.43 -20.05 -0.09
N LEU A 181 3.70 -20.47 0.93
CA LEU A 181 4.23 -21.14 2.12
C LEU A 181 5.08 -22.36 1.76
N HIS A 182 4.62 -23.17 0.80
CA HIS A 182 5.37 -24.33 0.34
C HIS A 182 6.66 -23.95 -0.37
N THR A 183 6.65 -22.89 -1.19
CA THR A 183 7.78 -22.50 -2.05
C THR A 183 8.81 -21.68 -1.28
N PHE A 184 8.37 -20.74 -0.44
CA PHE A 184 9.21 -19.72 0.21
C PHE A 184 9.33 -19.92 1.74
N GLY A 185 8.47 -20.75 2.34
CA GLY A 185 8.40 -20.96 3.79
C GLY A 185 7.72 -19.82 4.56
N CYS A 186 7.20 -18.83 3.85
CA CYS A 186 6.33 -17.75 4.32
C CYS A 186 5.43 -17.30 3.16
N ASP A 187 4.32 -16.66 3.46
CA ASP A 187 3.49 -16.01 2.45
C ASP A 187 3.89 -14.53 2.27
N HIS A 188 3.24 -13.86 1.32
CA HIS A 188 3.53 -12.46 1.03
C HIS A 188 3.07 -11.51 2.15
N ALA A 189 2.05 -11.88 2.94
CA ALA A 189 1.58 -11.08 4.07
C ALA A 189 2.61 -11.07 5.20
N ASP A 190 3.15 -12.26 5.57
CA ASP A 190 4.25 -12.41 6.51
C ASP A 190 5.46 -11.57 6.07
N LEU A 191 5.85 -11.71 4.80
CA LEU A 191 7.01 -11.01 4.26
C LEU A 191 6.78 -9.50 4.18
N GLY A 192 5.58 -9.08 3.82
CA GLY A 192 5.17 -7.67 3.80
C GLY A 192 5.23 -7.02 5.17
N ALA A 193 4.78 -7.74 6.21
CA ALA A 193 4.89 -7.29 7.60
C ALA A 193 6.36 -7.13 8.04
N MET A 194 7.23 -8.08 7.66
CA MET A 194 8.68 -7.97 7.94
C MET A 194 9.32 -6.76 7.25
N ILE A 195 8.91 -6.44 6.02
CA ILE A 195 9.38 -5.25 5.29
C ILE A 195 8.91 -3.99 6.01
N ALA A 196 7.64 -3.93 6.41
CA ALA A 196 7.07 -2.79 7.11
C ALA A 196 7.76 -2.55 8.47
N ASP A 197 8.07 -3.62 9.21
CA ASP A 197 8.84 -3.55 10.45
C ASP A 197 10.29 -3.10 10.20
N HIS A 198 10.96 -3.65 9.19
CA HIS A 198 12.30 -3.21 8.77
C HIS A 198 12.34 -1.71 8.45
N TRP A 199 11.27 -1.18 7.86
CA TRP A 199 11.11 0.26 7.60
C TRP A 199 10.59 1.05 8.80
N ARG A 200 10.40 0.40 9.96
CA ARG A 200 9.91 1.01 11.20
C ARG A 200 8.56 1.72 11.04
N LEU A 201 7.66 1.11 10.26
CA LEU A 201 6.31 1.63 10.16
C LEU A 201 5.54 1.40 11.47
N PRO A 202 4.49 2.19 11.75
CA PRO A 202 3.65 1.99 12.93
C PRO A 202 3.11 0.57 13.04
N GLU A 203 3.11 0.01 14.25
CA GLU A 203 2.68 -1.37 14.52
C GLU A 203 1.30 -1.67 13.94
N ARG A 204 0.35 -0.74 14.00
CA ARG A 204 -0.99 -0.90 13.42
C ARG A 204 -0.98 -1.13 11.91
N ILE A 205 -0.01 -0.56 11.18
CA ILE A 205 0.18 -0.79 9.73
C ILE A 205 0.81 -2.16 9.51
N VAL A 206 1.82 -2.53 10.30
CA VAL A 206 2.45 -3.87 10.25
C VAL A 206 1.40 -4.95 10.47
N GLN A 207 0.54 -4.78 11.47
CA GLN A 207 -0.55 -5.72 11.77
C GLN A 207 -1.60 -5.79 10.66
N ALA A 208 -1.93 -4.67 10.01
CA ALA A 208 -2.85 -4.67 8.88
C ALA A 208 -2.29 -5.45 7.69
N ILE A 209 -1.00 -5.32 7.42
CA ILE A 209 -0.31 -6.07 6.37
C ILE A 209 -0.25 -7.56 6.72
N ALA A 210 0.13 -7.89 7.96
CA ALA A 210 0.25 -9.28 8.40
C ALA A 210 -1.07 -10.07 8.35
N HIS A 211 -2.21 -9.38 8.54
CA HIS A 211 -3.49 -10.04 8.77
C HIS A 211 -4.52 -9.84 7.65
N HIS A 212 -4.15 -9.26 6.50
CA HIS A 212 -5.13 -8.98 5.44
C HIS A 212 -5.74 -10.25 4.79
N HIS A 213 -5.12 -11.40 4.96
CA HIS A 213 -5.65 -12.72 4.60
C HIS A 213 -6.08 -13.58 5.80
N ALA A 214 -6.12 -13.01 6.99
CA ALA A 214 -6.54 -13.75 8.17
C ALA A 214 -8.01 -14.22 8.04
N PRO A 215 -8.35 -15.43 8.50
CA PRO A 215 -9.72 -15.95 8.41
C PRO A 215 -10.72 -15.21 9.31
N PHE A 216 -10.22 -14.45 10.28
CA PHE A 216 -11.01 -13.66 11.24
C PHE A 216 -10.35 -12.31 11.48
N LEU A 217 -11.14 -11.28 11.79
CA LEU A 217 -10.61 -10.00 12.22
C LEU A 217 -9.90 -10.14 13.57
N PRO A 218 -8.65 -9.67 13.68
CA PRO A 218 -7.95 -9.65 14.96
C PRO A 218 -8.63 -8.70 15.94
N GLU A 219 -8.44 -8.94 17.24
CA GLU A 219 -8.84 -8.01 18.29
C GLU A 219 -7.79 -6.90 18.46
N GLY A 220 -8.18 -5.74 18.96
CA GLY A 220 -7.29 -4.63 19.25
C GLY A 220 -7.50 -3.38 18.39
N ASP A 221 -6.66 -2.38 18.60
CA ASP A 221 -6.80 -1.05 18.00
C ASP A 221 -6.61 -1.05 16.47
N HIS A 222 -5.91 -2.06 15.95
CA HIS A 222 -5.67 -2.22 14.51
C HIS A 222 -6.82 -2.90 13.74
N ARG A 223 -7.84 -3.44 14.45
CA ARG A 223 -8.97 -4.19 13.88
C ARG A 223 -9.65 -3.48 12.71
N LEU A 224 -9.94 -2.18 12.84
CA LEU A 224 -10.60 -1.41 11.80
C LEU A 224 -9.71 -1.25 10.56
N LEU A 225 -8.41 -1.10 10.78
CA LEU A 225 -7.45 -0.97 9.71
C LEU A 225 -7.32 -2.28 8.91
N VAL A 226 -7.23 -3.42 9.61
CA VAL A 226 -7.26 -4.75 8.99
C VAL A 226 -8.54 -4.94 8.19
N ALA A 227 -9.70 -4.60 8.77
CA ALA A 227 -10.99 -4.70 8.08
C ALA A 227 -11.04 -3.88 6.79
N ALA A 228 -10.50 -2.65 6.81
CA ALA A 228 -10.46 -1.80 5.62
C ALA A 228 -9.61 -2.42 4.51
N VAL A 229 -8.44 -2.97 4.86
CA VAL A 229 -7.53 -3.58 3.88
C VAL A 229 -8.12 -4.88 3.32
N MET A 230 -8.62 -5.77 4.17
CA MET A 230 -9.29 -7.01 3.74
C MET A 230 -10.43 -6.74 2.76
N GLN A 231 -11.26 -5.73 3.05
CA GLN A 231 -12.38 -5.39 2.17
C GLN A 231 -11.91 -4.72 0.88
N ALA A 232 -10.88 -3.89 0.95
CA ALA A 232 -10.31 -3.24 -0.22
C ALA A 232 -9.70 -4.27 -1.18
N ASP A 233 -8.96 -5.24 -0.64
CA ASP A 233 -8.42 -6.36 -1.38
C ASP A 233 -9.54 -7.20 -2.02
N ALA A 234 -10.56 -7.60 -1.26
CA ALA A 234 -11.70 -8.34 -1.78
C ALA A 234 -12.51 -7.59 -2.85
N TRP A 235 -12.43 -6.27 -2.94
CA TRP A 235 -13.10 -5.51 -3.99
C TRP A 235 -12.37 -5.55 -5.34
N ASP A 236 -11.07 -5.71 -5.36
CA ASP A 236 -10.28 -5.79 -6.60
C ASP A 236 -9.95 -7.24 -6.97
N SER A 237 -9.64 -8.06 -5.98
CA SER A 237 -9.41 -9.48 -6.18
C SER A 237 -10.71 -10.26 -5.94
N GLU A 238 -11.21 -10.98 -6.93
CA GLU A 238 -12.29 -11.95 -6.72
C GLU A 238 -11.87 -13.11 -5.78
N LEU A 239 -10.63 -13.08 -5.33
CA LEU A 239 -9.89 -14.11 -4.62
C LEU A 239 -10.42 -14.39 -3.21
N PHE A 240 -10.90 -13.37 -2.50
CA PHE A 240 -11.29 -13.47 -1.09
C PHE A 240 -12.68 -12.89 -0.85
N SER A 241 -13.65 -13.28 -1.67
CA SER A 241 -15.05 -12.88 -1.60
C SER A 241 -15.80 -13.33 -0.33
N THR A 242 -15.13 -13.43 0.79
CA THR A 242 -15.77 -13.62 2.08
C THR A 242 -15.82 -12.28 2.83
N ALA A 243 -16.64 -11.34 2.33
CA ALA A 243 -17.16 -10.31 3.20
C ALA A 243 -17.94 -11.03 4.31
N SER A 244 -17.27 -11.37 5.41
CA SER A 244 -17.93 -11.95 6.56
C SER A 244 -18.94 -10.95 7.09
N ASP A 245 -20.05 -11.41 7.71
CA ASP A 245 -21.01 -10.53 8.38
C ASP A 245 -20.30 -9.61 9.39
N GLU A 246 -19.14 -10.04 9.88
CA GLU A 246 -18.28 -9.30 10.77
C GLU A 246 -17.63 -8.07 10.09
N LEU A 247 -17.12 -8.21 8.86
CA LEU A 247 -16.58 -7.09 8.06
C LEU A 247 -17.68 -6.08 7.72
N ASN A 248 -18.81 -6.56 7.23
CA ASN A 248 -19.95 -5.71 6.91
C ASN A 248 -20.48 -4.95 8.15
N SER A 249 -20.50 -5.61 9.30
CA SER A 249 -20.92 -5.00 10.59
C SER A 249 -19.90 -3.94 11.05
N ALA A 250 -18.61 -4.15 10.85
CA ALA A 250 -17.57 -3.19 11.20
C ALA A 250 -17.64 -1.92 10.34
N MET A 251 -17.90 -2.06 9.04
CA MET A 251 -17.82 -0.95 8.07
C MET A 251 -19.09 -0.15 7.91
N ARG A 252 -20.28 -0.77 8.05
CA ARG A 252 -21.60 -0.12 7.89
C ARG A 252 -21.74 0.71 6.61
N LEU A 253 -21.19 0.21 5.51
CA LEU A 253 -21.26 0.87 4.21
C LEU A 253 -22.60 0.62 3.54
N SER A 254 -23.16 1.65 2.91
CA SER A 254 -24.28 1.49 1.99
C SER A 254 -23.78 1.12 0.58
N ASP A 255 -24.63 0.50 -0.24
CA ASP A 255 -24.31 0.18 -1.63
C ASP A 255 -23.93 1.43 -2.43
N GLU A 256 -24.59 2.57 -2.14
CA GLU A 256 -24.30 3.85 -2.78
C GLU A 256 -22.90 4.37 -2.39
N ALA A 257 -22.50 4.26 -1.12
CA ALA A 257 -21.17 4.63 -0.67
C ALA A 257 -20.11 3.74 -1.31
N THR A 258 -20.33 2.44 -1.37
CA THR A 258 -19.46 1.46 -2.04
C THR A 258 -19.29 1.81 -3.51
N ALA A 259 -20.37 2.03 -4.25
CA ALA A 259 -20.30 2.39 -5.68
C ALA A 259 -19.55 3.72 -5.90
N SER A 260 -19.80 4.72 -5.05
CA SER A 260 -19.12 6.02 -5.12
C SER A 260 -17.61 5.92 -4.88
N ILE A 261 -17.18 5.11 -3.90
CA ILE A 261 -15.76 4.86 -3.62
C ILE A 261 -15.09 4.21 -4.83
N ARG A 262 -15.68 3.13 -5.34
CA ARG A 262 -15.14 2.39 -6.50
C ARG A 262 -15.00 3.29 -7.72
N GLN A 263 -16.07 4.00 -8.09
CA GLN A 263 -16.06 4.89 -9.24
C GLN A 263 -14.97 5.97 -9.14
N ARG A 264 -14.80 6.57 -7.96
CA ARG A 264 -13.77 7.60 -7.74
C ARG A 264 -12.36 7.04 -7.89
N VAL A 265 -12.09 5.91 -7.24
CA VAL A 265 -10.74 5.31 -7.21
C VAL A 265 -10.36 4.77 -8.59
N GLU A 266 -11.23 3.97 -9.21
CA GLU A 266 -11.01 3.39 -10.53
C GLU A 266 -10.84 4.46 -11.61
N GLY A 267 -11.66 5.52 -11.57
CA GLY A 267 -11.60 6.62 -12.54
C GLY A 267 -10.32 7.47 -12.48
N SER A 268 -9.57 7.40 -11.38
CA SER A 268 -8.35 8.19 -11.17
C SER A 268 -7.05 7.38 -11.23
N LEU A 269 -7.15 6.06 -11.19
CA LEU A 269 -6.01 5.15 -11.08
C LEU A 269 -5.01 5.30 -12.23
N GLU A 270 -5.48 5.34 -13.48
CA GLU A 270 -4.61 5.41 -14.65
C GLU A 270 -3.69 6.64 -14.60
N SER A 271 -4.24 7.80 -14.20
CA SER A 271 -3.47 9.03 -14.03
C SER A 271 -2.38 8.90 -12.96
N LEU A 272 -2.67 8.21 -11.86
CA LEU A 272 -1.69 7.98 -10.80
C LEU A 272 -0.56 7.05 -11.27
N CYS A 273 -0.90 5.94 -11.92
CA CYS A 273 0.07 4.99 -12.47
C CYS A 273 0.99 5.66 -13.50
N GLN A 274 0.45 6.47 -14.40
CA GLN A 274 1.24 7.20 -15.40
C GLN A 274 2.30 8.10 -14.73
N VAL A 275 1.93 8.82 -13.68
CA VAL A 275 2.87 9.72 -12.97
C VAL A 275 3.95 8.93 -12.22
N LEU A 276 3.60 7.84 -11.57
CA LEU A 276 4.54 7.08 -10.73
C LEU A 276 5.51 6.22 -11.54
N PHE A 277 5.11 5.77 -12.72
CA PHE A 277 5.94 4.91 -13.58
C PHE A 277 6.66 5.66 -14.71
N ALA A 278 6.36 6.95 -14.91
CA ALA A 278 7.12 7.81 -15.80
C ALA A 278 8.52 8.11 -15.21
#